data_77fbf87e1f488f2eca94c9612d1329e5
#
_entry.id   77fbf87e1f488f2eca94c9612d1329e5
#
_cell.length_a   1.000
_cell.length_b   1.000
_cell.length_c   1.000
_cell.angle_alpha   90.00
_cell.angle_beta   90.00
_cell.angle_gamma   90.00
#
_symmetry.space_group_name_H-M   'P 1'
#
loop_
_entity.id
_entity.type
_entity.pdbx_description
1 polymer ?
#
loop_
_entity_poly.entity_id
_entity_poly.type
_entity_poly.pdbx_seq_one_letter_code
_entity_poly.pdbx_strand_id
1 'polypeptide(L)'
;GTVWGFLLALTTLWFSALWTSRLNILLALKGGKVPRSEGIPLFLVLIQIFALGGGLLTLSLLLIFGFDSSMSYFLWMLTGVFGLVSVVPILTWELPVFLRGKNRLWQGLWRHANRNTLAWIGISLLIWTVGLASIDPVRKGMEPDEISFIALGLVEVFAGVLLLTSAAPMVVRRLGKSKVLTKRWGPVLPVSLAYPLATPVRTAVVMGMFSITVFSVIVLGGYAEQFDNYTSSFVEEAEGEYELLLTGSRSSPIVLSENVTEWNLSSNLESQIDSVARVHRGEVFLEDGSGERMPYVVRGFDEAFSTHGGLPLYIWDSSLGSSETEVWATVGSREDLVILDASFGLESITDGSGISMLSFSIGDSISLIDISNPGNTRNVQVAGFLEQSSYLFSAGVWMSDDVVIDQFDGRLTRMYVSVSDDAQPSAAFDGESIADFSPAGKSRDVRLAAAEMKSEMTPILNGKGVQVSVISDEVLVLQSLVLALLGIFEGYLALGLIVGIAGIGVVTVRSVSERSTSIGILRALGYRKSMVFLSFFIEVSWVSVLGMVNGILVAIGFHRALYTAFWKDQGASFTLPVDSILMVFIGGWFLVLLATYLPIRKASNVPASASLRAV
;
A
#
# COMPACT_ATOMS: atom_id res chain seq x y z
N GLY A 1 -2.64 -19.70 6.65
CA GLY A 1 -3.83 -19.29 5.88
C GLY A 1 -4.98 -20.30 5.95
N THR A 2 -4.75 -21.57 5.60
CA THR A 2 -5.80 -22.61 5.48
C THR A 2 -6.51 -22.92 6.80
N VAL A 3 -5.80 -23.02 7.93
CA VAL A 3 -6.38 -23.31 9.25
C VAL A 3 -7.32 -22.18 9.71
N TRP A 4 -6.93 -20.93 9.52
CA TRP A 4 -7.76 -19.76 9.86
C TRP A 4 -8.99 -19.66 8.95
N GLY A 5 -8.84 -19.94 7.65
CA GLY A 5 -9.96 -19.98 6.71
C GLY A 5 -10.98 -21.08 7.08
N PHE A 6 -10.50 -22.25 7.48
CA PHE A 6 -11.35 -23.36 7.95
C PHE A 6 -12.08 -23.03 9.26
N LEU A 7 -11.38 -22.44 10.24
CA LEU A 7 -11.99 -21.98 11.50
C LEU A 7 -13.05 -20.90 11.26
N LEU A 8 -12.80 -19.94 10.37
CA LEU A 8 -13.76 -18.92 9.97
C LEU A 8 -15.00 -19.54 9.29
N ALA A 9 -14.81 -20.50 8.40
CA ALA A 9 -15.90 -21.21 7.75
C ALA A 9 -16.73 -22.03 8.75
N LEU A 10 -16.07 -22.72 9.69
CA LEU A 10 -16.74 -23.47 10.77
C LEU A 10 -17.53 -22.55 11.70
N THR A 11 -16.96 -21.42 12.11
CA THR A 11 -17.65 -20.45 12.97
C THR A 11 -18.85 -19.81 12.27
N THR A 12 -18.74 -19.49 10.99
CA THR A 12 -19.87 -18.95 10.20
C THR A 12 -20.97 -19.99 9.99
N LEU A 13 -20.64 -21.25 9.73
CA LEU A 13 -21.60 -22.36 9.65
C LEU A 13 -22.29 -22.61 11.00
N TRP A 14 -21.53 -22.64 12.09
CA TRP A 14 -22.05 -22.84 13.43
C TRP A 14 -23.00 -21.70 13.84
N PHE A 15 -22.62 -20.44 13.56
CA PHE A 15 -23.45 -19.26 13.83
C PHE A 15 -24.73 -19.25 12.99
N SER A 16 -24.62 -19.62 11.71
CA SER A 16 -25.78 -19.77 10.81
C SER A 16 -26.73 -20.88 11.27
N ALA A 17 -26.21 -22.02 11.73
CA ALA A 17 -27.01 -23.13 12.23
C ALA A 17 -27.72 -22.76 13.53
N LEU A 18 -27.05 -22.08 14.48
CA LEU A 18 -27.67 -21.59 15.72
C LEU A 18 -28.78 -20.57 15.45
N TRP A 19 -28.58 -19.69 14.46
CA TRP A 19 -29.60 -18.69 14.10
C TRP A 19 -30.82 -19.35 13.44
N THR A 20 -30.60 -20.32 12.57
CA THR A 20 -31.66 -21.09 11.90
C THR A 20 -32.45 -21.94 12.89
N SER A 21 -31.79 -22.51 13.90
CA SER A 21 -32.44 -23.33 14.94
C SER A 21 -33.38 -22.53 15.87
N ARG A 22 -33.16 -21.20 15.97
CA ARG A 22 -34.02 -20.29 16.75
C ARG A 22 -35.21 -19.72 15.97
N LEU A 23 -35.28 -19.96 14.67
CA LEU A 23 -36.44 -19.58 13.85
C LEU A 23 -37.64 -20.49 14.25
N ASN A 24 -38.72 -19.87 14.71
CA ASN A 24 -39.93 -20.58 15.03
C ASN A 24 -40.59 -21.11 13.75
N ILE A 25 -40.31 -22.36 13.40
CA ILE A 25 -40.69 -23.03 12.16
C ILE A 25 -42.20 -22.95 11.91
N LEU A 26 -42.99 -22.99 12.97
CA LEU A 26 -44.46 -22.86 12.91
C LEU A 26 -44.93 -21.47 12.46
N LEU A 27 -44.20 -20.41 12.85
CA LEU A 27 -44.49 -19.03 12.43
C LEU A 27 -44.07 -18.79 10.96
N ALA A 28 -42.93 -19.38 10.54
CA ALA A 28 -42.45 -19.31 9.17
C ALA A 28 -43.35 -20.06 8.19
N LEU A 29 -43.89 -21.22 8.60
CA LEU A 29 -44.85 -22.02 7.82
C LEU A 29 -46.21 -21.36 7.68
N LYS A 30 -46.67 -20.54 8.64
CA LYS A 30 -47.96 -19.83 8.61
C LYS A 30 -47.94 -18.49 7.87
N GLY A 31 -46.80 -18.08 7.26
CA GLY A 31 -46.68 -16.79 6.58
C GLY A 31 -46.90 -15.56 7.50
N GLY A 32 -46.91 -15.77 8.82
CA GLY A 32 -47.11 -14.71 9.80
C GLY A 32 -45.89 -13.78 9.83
N LYS A 33 -46.12 -12.47 9.77
CA LYS A 33 -45.11 -11.48 10.05
C LYS A 33 -44.64 -11.72 11.49
N VAL A 34 -43.37 -12.11 11.65
CA VAL A 34 -42.73 -12.14 12.97
C VAL A 34 -42.91 -10.75 13.59
N PRO A 35 -43.57 -10.62 14.76
CA PRO A 35 -43.66 -9.33 15.40
C PRO A 35 -42.24 -8.80 15.62
N ARG A 36 -41.93 -7.66 15.05
CA ARG A 36 -40.69 -6.97 15.34
C ARG A 36 -40.70 -6.70 16.83
N SER A 37 -39.86 -7.41 17.59
CA SER A 37 -39.62 -7.08 19.00
C SER A 37 -39.19 -5.61 19.03
N GLU A 38 -39.88 -4.79 19.82
CA GLU A 38 -39.47 -3.38 20.04
C GLU A 38 -38.17 -3.28 20.85
N GLY A 39 -37.56 -4.42 21.18
CA GLY A 39 -36.30 -4.54 21.91
C GLY A 39 -35.07 -4.44 21.00
N ILE A 40 -33.95 -4.09 21.59
CA ILE A 40 -32.63 -4.06 20.98
C ILE A 40 -32.32 -5.46 20.46
N PRO A 41 -31.98 -5.66 19.17
CA PRO A 41 -31.67 -6.99 18.66
C PRO A 41 -30.41 -7.54 19.37
N LEU A 42 -30.53 -8.74 19.93
CA LEU A 42 -29.45 -9.41 20.68
C LEU A 42 -28.10 -9.40 19.93
N PHE A 43 -28.15 -9.47 18.60
CA PHE A 43 -26.97 -9.38 17.73
C PHE A 43 -26.21 -8.05 17.87
N LEU A 44 -26.91 -6.92 17.96
CA LEU A 44 -26.27 -5.61 18.15
C LEU A 44 -25.64 -5.52 19.56
N VAL A 45 -26.31 -6.04 20.57
CA VAL A 45 -25.74 -6.09 21.94
C VAL A 45 -24.47 -6.94 21.98
N LEU A 46 -24.45 -8.08 21.28
CA LEU A 46 -23.26 -8.93 21.21
C LEU A 46 -22.11 -8.23 20.49
N ILE A 47 -22.38 -7.54 19.39
CA ILE A 47 -21.35 -6.73 18.69
C ILE A 47 -20.81 -5.62 19.60
N GLN A 48 -21.67 -4.94 20.33
CA GLN A 48 -21.26 -3.88 21.26
C GLN A 48 -20.40 -4.42 22.41
N ILE A 49 -20.77 -5.56 23.01
CA ILE A 49 -19.99 -6.22 24.07
C ILE A 49 -18.62 -6.64 23.52
N PHE A 50 -18.58 -7.21 22.30
CA PHE A 50 -17.34 -7.59 21.65
C PHE A 50 -16.47 -6.37 21.35
N ALA A 51 -17.06 -5.30 20.80
CA ALA A 51 -16.37 -4.06 20.52
C ALA A 51 -15.86 -3.37 21.81
N LEU A 52 -16.65 -3.37 22.87
CA LEU A 52 -16.23 -2.81 24.16
C LEU A 52 -15.08 -3.62 24.76
N GLY A 53 -15.16 -4.94 24.71
CA GLY A 53 -14.08 -5.84 25.16
C GLY A 53 -12.80 -5.66 24.32
N GLY A 54 -12.93 -5.56 22.99
CA GLY A 54 -11.83 -5.28 22.07
C GLY A 54 -11.18 -3.92 22.35
N GLY A 55 -11.98 -2.88 22.55
CA GLY A 55 -11.50 -1.54 22.87
C GLY A 55 -10.77 -1.47 24.22
N LEU A 56 -11.26 -2.16 25.24
CA LEU A 56 -10.57 -2.25 26.53
C LEU A 56 -9.27 -3.05 26.44
N LEU A 57 -9.25 -4.11 25.63
CA LEU A 57 -8.05 -4.91 25.40
C LEU A 57 -6.97 -4.09 24.68
N THR A 58 -7.32 -3.44 23.58
CA THR A 58 -6.36 -2.61 22.80
C THR A 58 -5.85 -1.43 23.61
N LEU A 59 -6.72 -0.78 24.40
CA LEU A 59 -6.31 0.29 25.31
C LEU A 59 -5.36 -0.22 26.41
N SER A 60 -5.63 -1.39 26.99
CA SER A 60 -4.74 -1.98 28.01
C SER A 60 -3.39 -2.38 27.43
N LEU A 61 -3.35 -2.91 26.20
CA LEU A 61 -2.10 -3.21 25.51
C LEU A 61 -1.31 -1.92 25.22
N LEU A 62 -1.96 -0.86 24.75
CA LEU A 62 -1.34 0.43 24.52
C LEU A 62 -0.72 1.02 25.80
N LEU A 63 -1.39 0.86 26.96
CA LEU A 63 -0.87 1.31 28.24
C LEU A 63 0.29 0.44 28.76
N ILE A 64 0.35 -0.83 28.39
CA ILE A 64 1.43 -1.76 28.76
C ILE A 64 2.67 -1.53 27.91
N PHE A 65 2.50 -1.43 26.59
CA PHE A 65 3.63 -1.28 25.65
C PHE A 65 4.14 0.17 25.55
N GLY A 66 3.35 1.16 26.00
CA GLY A 66 3.68 2.58 25.92
C GLY A 66 3.32 3.18 24.55
N PHE A 67 3.48 4.50 24.47
CA PHE A 67 3.15 5.27 23.26
C PHE A 67 4.31 5.32 22.25
N ASP A 68 5.51 4.95 22.64
CA ASP A 68 6.72 4.97 21.81
C ASP A 68 7.00 3.63 21.11
N SER A 69 6.08 2.67 21.20
CA SER A 69 6.22 1.39 20.50
C SER A 69 5.75 1.46 19.05
N SER A 70 6.37 0.72 18.15
CA SER A 70 5.99 0.61 16.74
C SER A 70 4.53 0.19 16.53
N MET A 71 3.91 -0.50 17.50
CA MET A 71 2.50 -0.89 17.46
C MET A 71 1.53 0.13 18.09
N SER A 72 2.03 1.24 18.63
CA SER A 72 1.21 2.21 19.38
C SER A 72 0.11 2.84 18.51
N TYR A 73 0.43 3.22 17.29
CA TYR A 73 -0.52 3.79 16.34
C TYR A 73 -1.63 2.81 15.98
N PHE A 74 -1.29 1.55 15.69
CA PHE A 74 -2.24 0.49 15.40
C PHE A 74 -3.21 0.24 16.56
N LEU A 75 -2.67 0.12 17.78
CA LEU A 75 -3.48 -0.08 18.98
C LEU A 75 -4.39 1.11 19.27
N TRP A 76 -3.89 2.34 19.09
CA TRP A 76 -4.68 3.57 19.23
C TRP A 76 -5.82 3.64 18.23
N MET A 77 -5.53 3.36 16.96
CA MET A 77 -6.53 3.31 15.89
C MET A 77 -7.63 2.30 16.20
N LEU A 78 -7.27 1.06 16.56
CA LEU A 78 -8.23 0.01 16.92
C LEU A 78 -9.06 0.37 18.16
N THR A 79 -8.45 1.00 19.17
CA THR A 79 -9.15 1.47 20.36
C THR A 79 -10.26 2.45 19.99
N GLY A 80 -10.00 3.39 19.10
CA GLY A 80 -11.00 4.33 18.60
C GLY A 80 -12.09 3.65 17.78
N VAL A 81 -11.73 2.73 16.87
CA VAL A 81 -12.70 1.98 16.06
C VAL A 81 -13.65 1.18 16.96
N PHE A 82 -13.12 0.38 17.89
CA PHE A 82 -13.93 -0.40 18.83
C PHE A 82 -14.75 0.48 19.77
N GLY A 83 -14.16 1.58 20.26
CA GLY A 83 -14.84 2.58 21.07
C GLY A 83 -16.04 3.19 20.37
N LEU A 84 -15.87 3.63 19.12
CA LEU A 84 -16.95 4.23 18.32
C LEU A 84 -18.05 3.22 17.98
N VAL A 85 -17.70 2.00 17.59
CA VAL A 85 -18.66 0.92 17.31
C VAL A 85 -19.48 0.57 18.55
N SER A 86 -18.93 0.66 19.75
CA SER A 86 -19.67 0.43 21.00
C SER A 86 -20.48 1.64 21.46
N VAL A 87 -19.89 2.84 21.46
CA VAL A 87 -20.48 4.04 22.07
C VAL A 87 -21.57 4.67 21.19
N VAL A 88 -21.36 4.74 19.86
CA VAL A 88 -22.33 5.38 18.95
C VAL A 88 -23.73 4.73 19.01
N PRO A 89 -23.91 3.41 19.02
CA PRO A 89 -25.22 2.80 19.20
C PRO A 89 -25.84 3.09 20.58
N ILE A 90 -25.03 3.14 21.64
CA ILE A 90 -25.50 3.51 22.99
C ILE A 90 -26.10 4.91 22.94
N LEU A 91 -25.40 5.86 22.36
CA LEU A 91 -25.85 7.26 22.26
C LEU A 91 -27.06 7.44 21.33
N THR A 92 -27.11 6.71 20.22
CA THR A 92 -28.15 6.93 19.19
C THR A 92 -29.39 6.06 19.37
N TRP A 93 -29.30 4.94 20.05
CA TRP A 93 -30.39 3.99 20.24
C TRP A 93 -30.78 3.75 21.70
N GLU A 94 -29.85 3.36 22.55
CA GLU A 94 -30.16 2.90 23.91
C GLU A 94 -30.52 4.05 24.84
N LEU A 95 -29.72 5.12 24.84
CA LEU A 95 -29.94 6.30 25.67
C LEU A 95 -31.30 6.96 25.38
N PRO A 96 -31.74 7.11 24.12
CA PRO A 96 -33.08 7.62 23.81
C PRO A 96 -34.23 6.72 24.31
N VAL A 97 -34.05 5.41 24.27
CA VAL A 97 -35.04 4.46 24.79
C VAL A 97 -35.18 4.59 26.31
N PHE A 98 -34.06 4.77 27.00
CA PHE A 98 -34.00 4.97 28.44
C PHE A 98 -34.59 6.33 28.87
N LEU A 99 -34.36 7.38 28.09
CA LEU A 99 -34.82 8.76 28.37
C LEU A 99 -36.25 9.06 27.87
N ARG A 100 -36.98 8.09 27.37
CA ARG A 100 -38.30 8.24 26.73
C ARG A 100 -39.39 8.93 27.58
N GLY A 101 -39.12 9.22 28.84
CA GLY A 101 -40.08 9.82 29.78
C GLY A 101 -39.96 11.32 30.02
N LYS A 102 -38.92 12.02 29.57
CA LYS A 102 -38.59 13.32 30.19
C LYS A 102 -38.72 14.62 29.34
N ASN A 103 -38.67 14.66 27.99
CA ASN A 103 -38.85 15.92 27.25
C ASN A 103 -39.22 15.73 25.75
N ARG A 104 -40.28 16.44 25.26
CA ARG A 104 -40.80 16.41 23.89
C ARG A 104 -39.82 16.93 22.82
N LEU A 105 -38.96 17.89 23.10
CA LEU A 105 -37.98 18.46 22.16
C LEU A 105 -36.88 17.44 21.82
N TRP A 106 -36.37 16.71 22.79
CA TRP A 106 -35.39 15.66 22.60
C TRP A 106 -35.94 14.47 21.82
N GLN A 107 -37.23 14.16 21.95
CA GLN A 107 -37.87 13.06 21.22
C GLN A 107 -37.84 13.23 19.71
N GLY A 108 -37.88 14.45 19.18
CA GLY A 108 -37.78 14.74 17.75
C GLY A 108 -36.37 14.47 17.18
N LEU A 109 -35.35 14.98 17.85
CA LEU A 109 -33.94 14.82 17.46
C LEU A 109 -33.51 13.36 17.52
N TRP A 110 -33.85 12.66 18.60
CA TRP A 110 -33.49 11.27 18.83
C TRP A 110 -34.22 10.29 17.91
N ARG A 111 -35.43 10.59 17.48
CA ARG A 111 -36.16 9.76 16.51
C ARG A 111 -35.48 9.74 15.14
N HIS A 112 -34.79 10.82 14.77
CA HIS A 112 -33.95 10.89 13.58
C HIS A 112 -32.61 10.16 13.74
N ALA A 113 -31.97 10.30 14.90
CA ALA A 113 -30.71 9.62 15.22
C ALA A 113 -30.87 8.10 15.24
N ASN A 114 -31.88 7.58 15.91
CA ASN A 114 -32.15 6.13 16.00
C ASN A 114 -32.38 5.49 14.62
N ARG A 115 -33.00 6.22 13.68
CA ARG A 115 -33.25 5.69 12.32
C ARG A 115 -31.98 5.60 11.48
N ASN A 116 -30.90 6.30 11.86
CA ASN A 116 -29.68 6.43 11.08
C ASN A 116 -28.42 6.01 11.86
N THR A 117 -28.54 5.14 12.85
CA THR A 117 -27.40 4.68 13.70
C THR A 117 -26.21 4.21 12.86
N LEU A 118 -26.45 3.40 11.80
CA LEU A 118 -25.40 2.94 10.91
C LEU A 118 -24.68 4.09 10.18
N ALA A 119 -25.42 5.15 9.82
CA ALA A 119 -24.80 6.33 9.23
C ALA A 119 -23.90 7.05 10.24
N TRP A 120 -24.33 7.17 11.50
CA TRP A 120 -23.54 7.79 12.54
C TRP A 120 -22.28 7.01 12.86
N ILE A 121 -22.34 5.66 12.88
CA ILE A 121 -21.16 4.81 13.01
C ILE A 121 -20.21 5.06 11.82
N GLY A 122 -20.70 5.02 10.59
CA GLY A 122 -19.87 5.26 9.41
C GLY A 122 -19.22 6.65 9.38
N ILE A 123 -19.98 7.71 9.71
CA ILE A 123 -19.45 9.08 9.79
C ILE A 123 -18.38 9.21 10.87
N SER A 124 -18.65 8.68 12.07
CA SER A 124 -17.69 8.77 13.18
C SER A 124 -16.41 7.97 12.91
N LEU A 125 -16.50 6.82 12.24
CA LEU A 125 -15.33 6.07 11.80
C LEU A 125 -14.51 6.84 10.77
N LEU A 126 -15.16 7.45 9.75
CA LEU A 126 -14.44 8.27 8.77
C LEU A 126 -13.79 9.51 9.41
N ILE A 127 -14.48 10.17 10.33
CA ILE A 127 -13.89 11.30 11.06
C ILE A 127 -12.70 10.83 11.90
N TRP A 128 -12.78 9.65 12.51
CA TRP A 128 -11.69 9.09 13.30
C TRP A 128 -10.49 8.75 12.42
N THR A 129 -10.67 8.01 11.33
CA THR A 129 -9.58 7.57 10.46
C THR A 129 -8.91 8.74 9.72
N VAL A 130 -9.71 9.63 9.11
CA VAL A 130 -9.20 10.84 8.44
C VAL A 130 -8.64 11.83 9.46
N GLY A 131 -9.26 11.95 10.63
CA GLY A 131 -8.81 12.84 11.72
C GLY A 131 -7.46 12.42 12.30
N LEU A 132 -7.21 11.12 12.49
CA LEU A 132 -5.92 10.60 12.92
C LEU A 132 -4.79 10.96 11.94
N ALA A 133 -5.08 10.89 10.64
CA ALA A 133 -4.11 11.26 9.61
C ALA A 133 -3.81 12.77 9.57
N SER A 134 -4.70 13.60 10.14
CA SER A 134 -4.62 15.07 10.07
C SER A 134 -4.12 15.72 11.36
N ILE A 135 -4.04 15.01 12.48
CA ILE A 135 -3.67 15.58 13.78
C ILE A 135 -2.16 15.42 14.02
N ASP A 136 -1.39 16.47 13.73
CA ASP A 136 0.07 16.53 13.93
C ASP A 136 0.58 16.10 15.33
N PRO A 137 -0.09 16.41 16.48
CA PRO A 137 0.41 15.97 17.77
C PRO A 137 0.42 14.45 17.97
N VAL A 138 -0.57 13.75 17.38
CA VAL A 138 -0.63 12.29 17.42
C VAL A 138 0.39 11.70 16.45
N ARG A 139 0.60 12.35 15.31
CA ARG A 139 1.57 11.94 14.27
C ARG A 139 3.02 12.06 14.72
N LYS A 140 3.36 13.03 15.57
CA LYS A 140 4.73 13.23 16.10
C LYS A 140 5.12 12.24 17.21
N GLY A 141 4.16 11.58 17.84
CA GLY A 141 4.41 10.61 18.92
C GLY A 141 4.12 9.16 18.55
N MET A 142 3.43 8.91 17.43
CA MET A 142 3.04 7.58 16.98
C MET A 142 3.18 7.52 15.46
N GLU A 143 4.17 6.83 14.97
CA GLU A 143 4.36 6.65 13.54
C GLU A 143 3.47 5.53 13.00
N PRO A 144 2.75 5.78 11.88
CA PRO A 144 1.91 4.76 11.28
C PRO A 144 2.77 3.72 10.58
N ASP A 145 2.70 2.48 11.05
CA ASP A 145 3.29 1.31 10.41
C ASP A 145 2.46 0.82 9.20
N GLU A 146 3.04 0.00 8.36
CA GLU A 146 2.39 -0.53 7.15
C GLU A 146 1.08 -1.30 7.48
N ILE A 147 1.06 -2.04 8.59
CA ILE A 147 -0.12 -2.80 9.05
C ILE A 147 -1.25 -1.85 9.44
N SER A 148 -0.93 -0.74 10.10
CA SER A 148 -1.88 0.31 10.46
C SER A 148 -2.52 0.94 9.24
N PHE A 149 -1.74 1.22 8.19
CA PHE A 149 -2.27 1.75 6.93
C PHE A 149 -3.27 0.79 6.29
N ILE A 150 -2.94 -0.50 6.17
CA ILE A 150 -3.84 -1.50 5.59
C ILE A 150 -5.14 -1.59 6.41
N ALA A 151 -5.03 -1.62 7.73
CA ALA A 151 -6.19 -1.68 8.62
C ALA A 151 -7.06 -0.43 8.53
N LEU A 152 -6.45 0.76 8.40
CA LEU A 152 -7.13 2.03 8.21
C LEU A 152 -7.97 2.02 6.93
N GLY A 153 -7.39 1.60 5.80
CA GLY A 153 -8.12 1.47 4.54
C GLY A 153 -9.31 0.52 4.61
N LEU A 154 -9.16 -0.62 5.30
CA LEU A 154 -10.28 -1.54 5.53
C LEU A 154 -11.39 -0.90 6.37
N VAL A 155 -11.06 -0.17 7.43
CA VAL A 155 -12.05 0.55 8.26
C VAL A 155 -12.77 1.61 7.44
N GLU A 156 -12.09 2.35 6.57
CA GLU A 156 -12.69 3.34 5.68
C GLU A 156 -13.65 2.71 4.66
N VAL A 157 -13.28 1.55 4.08
CA VAL A 157 -14.18 0.79 3.20
C VAL A 157 -15.46 0.41 3.95
N PHE A 158 -15.35 -0.14 5.16
CA PHE A 158 -16.50 -0.48 5.98
C PHE A 158 -17.35 0.74 6.34
N ALA A 159 -16.74 1.82 6.74
CA ALA A 159 -17.42 3.07 7.06
C ALA A 159 -18.21 3.61 5.85
N GLY A 160 -17.61 3.60 4.66
CA GLY A 160 -18.27 3.98 3.41
C GLY A 160 -19.47 3.09 3.07
N VAL A 161 -19.35 1.77 3.25
CA VAL A 161 -20.47 0.83 3.05
C VAL A 161 -21.63 1.10 4.00
N LEU A 162 -21.34 1.37 5.29
CA LEU A 162 -22.36 1.73 6.28
C LEU A 162 -23.08 3.02 5.89
N LEU A 163 -22.33 4.03 5.42
CA LEU A 163 -22.88 5.29 4.95
C LEU A 163 -23.78 5.10 3.73
N LEU A 164 -23.30 4.40 2.70
CA LEU A 164 -24.05 4.16 1.47
C LEU A 164 -25.33 3.36 1.74
N THR A 165 -25.24 2.33 2.59
CA THR A 165 -26.40 1.53 2.98
C THR A 165 -27.44 2.38 3.70
N SER A 166 -27.01 3.28 4.56
CA SER A 166 -27.89 4.20 5.30
C SER A 166 -28.46 5.32 4.41
N ALA A 167 -27.69 5.79 3.44
CA ALA A 167 -28.10 6.82 2.49
C ALA A 167 -29.00 6.28 1.36
N ALA A 168 -28.98 4.96 1.11
CA ALA A 168 -29.72 4.32 0.03
C ALA A 168 -31.21 4.74 -0.04
N PRO A 169 -31.99 4.80 1.07
CA PRO A 169 -33.38 5.26 1.00
C PRO A 169 -33.55 6.71 0.52
N MET A 170 -32.57 7.58 0.85
CA MET A 170 -32.60 8.98 0.39
C MET A 170 -32.30 9.08 -1.10
N VAL A 171 -31.27 8.36 -1.55
CA VAL A 171 -30.85 8.33 -2.96
C VAL A 171 -31.98 7.77 -3.83
N VAL A 172 -32.60 6.66 -3.41
CA VAL A 172 -33.74 6.07 -4.11
C VAL A 172 -34.94 7.02 -4.23
N ARG A 173 -35.25 7.77 -3.16
CA ARG A 173 -36.31 8.80 -3.22
C ARG A 173 -35.97 9.91 -4.21
N ARG A 174 -34.71 10.34 -4.30
CA ARG A 174 -34.27 11.36 -5.27
C ARG A 174 -34.33 10.83 -6.70
N LEU A 175 -33.84 9.59 -6.94
CA LEU A 175 -33.90 8.94 -8.25
C LEU A 175 -35.35 8.73 -8.71
N GLY A 176 -36.26 8.32 -7.81
CA GLY A 176 -37.68 8.18 -8.09
C GLY A 176 -38.41 9.50 -8.47
N LYS A 177 -37.84 10.63 -8.10
CA LYS A 177 -38.35 11.97 -8.50
C LYS A 177 -37.77 12.47 -9.83
N SER A 178 -36.75 11.81 -10.38
CA SER A 178 -36.13 12.20 -11.65
C SER A 178 -37.05 11.90 -12.82
N LYS A 179 -37.53 12.94 -13.51
CA LYS A 179 -38.41 12.82 -14.67
C LYS A 179 -37.78 12.02 -15.83
N VAL A 180 -36.48 12.06 -15.98
CA VAL A 180 -35.73 11.34 -17.04
C VAL A 180 -35.74 9.84 -16.79
N LEU A 181 -35.42 9.42 -15.56
CA LEU A 181 -35.38 8.00 -15.20
C LEU A 181 -36.79 7.36 -15.16
N THR A 182 -37.77 8.08 -14.60
CA THR A 182 -39.14 7.61 -14.52
C THR A 182 -39.80 7.53 -15.89
N LYS A 183 -39.46 8.43 -16.83
CA LYS A 183 -39.97 8.37 -18.23
C LYS A 183 -39.42 7.15 -19.00
N ARG A 184 -38.13 6.80 -18.77
CA ARG A 184 -37.44 5.72 -19.48
C ARG A 184 -37.72 4.33 -18.91
N TRP A 185 -37.79 4.23 -17.56
CA TRP A 185 -37.81 2.94 -16.85
C TRP A 185 -39.13 2.68 -16.10
N GLY A 186 -40.04 3.65 -16.09
CA GLY A 186 -41.42 3.54 -15.60
C GLY A 186 -41.57 2.89 -14.22
N PRO A 187 -42.49 1.95 -14.05
CA PRO A 187 -42.77 1.30 -12.78
C PRO A 187 -41.70 0.30 -12.35
N VAL A 188 -40.72 -0.02 -13.21
CA VAL A 188 -39.67 -1.02 -12.93
C VAL A 188 -38.69 -0.49 -11.88
N LEU A 189 -38.32 0.79 -11.96
CA LEU A 189 -37.33 1.41 -11.08
C LEU A 189 -37.68 1.34 -9.58
N PRO A 190 -38.92 1.69 -9.13
CA PRO A 190 -39.27 1.57 -7.72
C PRO A 190 -39.23 0.12 -7.21
N VAL A 191 -39.65 -0.84 -8.05
CA VAL A 191 -39.64 -2.26 -7.69
C VAL A 191 -38.20 -2.78 -7.55
N SER A 192 -37.32 -2.39 -8.48
CA SER A 192 -35.89 -2.79 -8.47
C SER A 192 -35.15 -2.32 -7.22
N LEU A 193 -35.44 -1.10 -6.78
CA LEU A 193 -34.75 -0.47 -5.65
C LEU A 193 -35.41 -0.79 -4.29
N ALA A 194 -36.64 -1.28 -4.29
CA ALA A 194 -37.35 -1.61 -3.05
C ALA A 194 -36.71 -2.77 -2.27
N TYR A 195 -36.14 -3.74 -2.96
CA TYR A 195 -35.62 -4.94 -2.30
C TYR A 195 -34.25 -4.71 -1.62
N PRO A 196 -33.25 -4.07 -2.24
CA PRO A 196 -32.04 -3.69 -1.53
C PRO A 196 -32.32 -2.88 -0.26
N LEU A 197 -33.38 -2.05 -0.29
CA LEU A 197 -33.82 -1.29 0.88
C LEU A 197 -34.52 -2.15 1.94
N ALA A 198 -35.19 -3.23 1.53
CA ALA A 198 -35.87 -4.15 2.45
C ALA A 198 -34.89 -5.10 3.17
N THR A 199 -33.73 -5.36 2.58
CA THR A 199 -32.69 -6.27 3.12
C THR A 199 -31.33 -5.57 3.25
N PRO A 200 -31.21 -4.55 4.12
CA PRO A 200 -30.03 -3.67 4.16
C PRO A 200 -28.74 -4.41 4.53
N VAL A 201 -28.80 -5.39 5.43
CA VAL A 201 -27.60 -6.16 5.83
C VAL A 201 -27.03 -6.96 4.66
N ARG A 202 -27.89 -7.66 3.90
CA ARG A 202 -27.47 -8.42 2.71
C ARG A 202 -26.86 -7.49 1.66
N THR A 203 -27.50 -6.35 1.43
CA THR A 203 -27.00 -5.34 0.49
C THR A 203 -25.65 -4.79 0.93
N ALA A 204 -25.49 -4.49 2.22
CA ALA A 204 -24.21 -4.03 2.79
C ALA A 204 -23.09 -5.05 2.62
N VAL A 205 -23.35 -6.34 2.87
CA VAL A 205 -22.35 -7.42 2.70
C VAL A 205 -21.90 -7.52 1.23
N VAL A 206 -22.84 -7.49 0.28
CA VAL A 206 -22.50 -7.54 -1.14
C VAL A 206 -21.74 -6.29 -1.58
N MET A 207 -22.17 -5.10 -1.16
CA MET A 207 -21.45 -3.86 -1.43
C MET A 207 -20.06 -3.88 -0.81
N GLY A 208 -19.92 -4.36 0.43
CA GLY A 208 -18.64 -4.47 1.14
C GLY A 208 -17.66 -5.39 0.42
N MET A 209 -18.14 -6.53 -0.08
CA MET A 209 -17.31 -7.46 -0.84
C MET A 209 -16.75 -6.79 -2.12
N PHE A 210 -17.59 -6.07 -2.88
CA PHE A 210 -17.09 -5.31 -4.03
C PHE A 210 -16.13 -4.20 -3.63
N SER A 211 -16.50 -3.44 -2.59
CA SER A 211 -15.67 -2.32 -2.13
C SER A 211 -14.28 -2.77 -1.71
N ILE A 212 -14.17 -3.84 -0.90
CA ILE A 212 -12.88 -4.35 -0.44
C ILE A 212 -12.05 -4.84 -1.63
N THR A 213 -12.64 -5.64 -2.52
CA THR A 213 -11.89 -6.20 -3.63
C THR A 213 -11.41 -5.12 -4.59
N VAL A 214 -12.28 -4.17 -4.96
CA VAL A 214 -11.91 -3.05 -5.83
C VAL A 214 -10.89 -2.13 -5.16
N PHE A 215 -11.06 -1.82 -3.88
CA PHE A 215 -10.09 -1.10 -3.07
C PHE A 215 -8.71 -1.75 -3.13
N SER A 216 -8.63 -3.07 -2.85
CA SER A 216 -7.35 -3.77 -2.80
C SER A 216 -6.64 -3.82 -4.16
N VAL A 217 -7.37 -4.05 -5.26
CA VAL A 217 -6.79 -4.05 -6.61
C VAL A 217 -6.26 -2.67 -6.99
N ILE A 218 -7.03 -1.60 -6.71
CA ILE A 218 -6.63 -0.23 -7.08
C ILE A 218 -5.47 0.27 -6.21
N VAL A 219 -5.46 -0.07 -4.92
CA VAL A 219 -4.35 0.33 -4.03
C VAL A 219 -3.06 -0.35 -4.47
N LEU A 220 -3.10 -1.65 -4.77
CA LEU A 220 -1.91 -2.37 -5.20
C LEU A 220 -1.41 -1.90 -6.58
N GLY A 221 -2.33 -1.72 -7.55
CA GLY A 221 -1.99 -1.17 -8.86
C GLY A 221 -1.46 0.25 -8.77
N GLY A 222 -2.03 1.09 -7.89
CA GLY A 222 -1.54 2.45 -7.63
C GLY A 222 -0.15 2.45 -6.98
N TYR A 223 0.11 1.52 -6.07
CA TYR A 223 1.43 1.36 -5.48
C TYR A 223 2.47 0.92 -6.52
N ALA A 224 2.11 -0.03 -7.39
CA ALA A 224 2.99 -0.47 -8.48
C ALA A 224 3.30 0.69 -9.47
N GLU A 225 2.29 1.46 -9.87
CA GLU A 225 2.45 2.64 -10.72
C GLU A 225 3.32 3.71 -10.07
N GLN A 226 3.12 3.97 -8.76
CA GLN A 226 3.92 4.93 -8.02
C GLN A 226 5.38 4.47 -7.91
N PHE A 227 5.60 3.18 -7.67
CA PHE A 227 6.93 2.58 -7.60
C PHE A 227 7.64 2.64 -8.95
N ASP A 228 6.93 2.36 -10.05
CA ASP A 228 7.47 2.47 -11.41
C ASP A 228 7.91 3.90 -11.75
N ASN A 229 7.09 4.89 -11.40
CA ASN A 229 7.43 6.30 -11.62
C ASN A 229 8.59 6.81 -10.76
N TYR A 230 8.79 6.24 -9.57
CA TYR A 230 9.92 6.58 -8.70
C TYR A 230 11.24 5.99 -9.18
N THR A 231 11.20 4.96 -10.02
CA THR A 231 12.41 4.27 -10.50
C THR A 231 13.39 5.17 -11.18
N SER A 232 12.93 6.15 -11.97
CA SER A 232 13.83 7.09 -12.64
C SER A 232 14.68 7.88 -11.64
N SER A 233 14.07 8.39 -10.57
CA SER A 233 14.78 9.08 -9.50
C SER A 233 15.71 8.13 -8.74
N PHE A 234 15.26 6.91 -8.48
CA PHE A 234 16.05 5.90 -7.78
C PHE A 234 17.28 5.43 -8.56
N VAL A 235 17.18 5.37 -9.89
CA VAL A 235 18.33 5.12 -10.78
C VAL A 235 19.32 6.27 -10.69
N GLU A 236 18.84 7.52 -10.81
CA GLU A 236 19.66 8.72 -10.73
C GLU A 236 20.39 8.82 -9.37
N GLU A 237 19.70 8.53 -8.27
CA GLU A 237 20.28 8.46 -6.92
C GLU A 237 21.36 7.36 -6.80
N ALA A 238 21.16 6.20 -7.43
CA ALA A 238 22.08 5.07 -7.34
C ALA A 238 23.31 5.24 -8.23
N GLU A 239 23.12 5.82 -9.41
CA GLU A 239 24.21 6.10 -10.36
C GLU A 239 25.08 7.27 -9.88
N GLY A 240 24.47 8.34 -9.37
CA GLY A 240 25.15 9.60 -9.20
C GLY A 240 25.79 10.03 -10.50
N GLU A 241 27.12 10.30 -10.47
CA GLU A 241 27.89 10.67 -11.66
C GLU A 241 28.57 9.47 -12.35
N TYR A 242 28.18 8.21 -11.99
CA TYR A 242 28.85 6.99 -12.45
C TYR A 242 27.88 6.01 -13.10
N GLU A 243 28.28 5.38 -14.21
CA GLU A 243 27.50 4.37 -14.94
C GLU A 243 27.89 2.93 -14.59
N LEU A 244 29.20 2.72 -14.34
CA LEU A 244 29.72 1.37 -14.12
C LEU A 244 30.24 1.21 -12.68
N LEU A 245 29.97 0.03 -12.14
CA LEU A 245 30.50 -0.39 -10.84
C LEU A 245 31.28 -1.70 -11.01
N LEU A 246 32.54 -1.67 -10.66
CA LEU A 246 33.40 -2.83 -10.52
C LEU A 246 33.38 -3.25 -9.04
N THR A 247 33.02 -4.50 -8.78
CA THR A 247 32.92 -5.02 -7.42
C THR A 247 33.82 -6.23 -7.23
N GLY A 248 34.69 -6.12 -6.25
CA GLY A 248 35.49 -7.23 -5.71
C GLY A 248 35.08 -7.59 -4.29
N SER A 249 35.73 -8.57 -3.71
CA SER A 249 35.54 -8.93 -2.31
C SER A 249 36.77 -8.60 -1.47
N ARG A 250 36.62 -8.53 -0.14
CA ARG A 250 37.76 -8.32 0.74
C ARG A 250 38.80 -9.47 0.65
N SER A 251 38.35 -10.70 0.37
CA SER A 251 39.22 -11.86 0.13
C SER A 251 39.84 -11.88 -1.26
N SER A 252 39.26 -11.17 -2.22
CA SER A 252 39.76 -11.00 -3.58
C SER A 252 39.60 -9.52 -3.95
N PRO A 253 40.49 -8.63 -3.41
CA PRO A 253 40.41 -7.21 -3.71
C PRO A 253 40.72 -6.93 -5.18
N ILE A 254 40.23 -5.81 -5.68
CA ILE A 254 40.46 -5.38 -7.06
C ILE A 254 41.95 -5.03 -7.22
N VAL A 255 42.59 -5.67 -8.18
CA VAL A 255 43.98 -5.38 -8.56
C VAL A 255 43.96 -4.87 -10.01
N LEU A 256 43.68 -3.59 -10.15
CA LEU A 256 43.68 -2.88 -11.43
C LEU A 256 44.58 -1.64 -11.33
N SER A 257 45.26 -1.34 -12.44
CA SER A 257 46.05 -0.12 -12.57
C SER A 257 45.14 1.12 -12.55
N GLU A 258 45.68 2.23 -12.07
CA GLU A 258 45.03 3.54 -12.19
C GLU A 258 44.92 3.99 -13.65
N ASN A 259 45.81 3.53 -14.46
CA ASN A 259 45.86 3.89 -15.88
C ASN A 259 44.88 2.99 -16.65
N VAL A 260 43.80 3.58 -17.16
CA VAL A 260 42.74 2.89 -17.92
C VAL A 260 43.34 2.20 -19.19
N THR A 261 44.42 2.73 -19.75
CA THR A 261 45.11 2.15 -20.92
C THR A 261 45.63 0.72 -20.68
N GLU A 262 45.85 0.35 -19.40
CA GLU A 262 46.27 -1.00 -19.02
C GLU A 262 45.10 -1.99 -18.85
N TRP A 263 43.87 -1.54 -19.01
CA TRP A 263 42.67 -2.39 -18.84
C TRP A 263 42.38 -3.22 -20.11
N ASN A 264 43.13 -3.01 -21.20
CA ASN A 264 42.96 -3.69 -22.50
C ASN A 264 41.56 -3.51 -23.14
N LEU A 265 40.98 -2.33 -22.97
CA LEU A 265 39.75 -1.94 -23.66
C LEU A 265 40.06 -1.54 -25.12
N SER A 266 39.04 -1.56 -25.97
CA SER A 266 39.16 -0.94 -27.29
C SER A 266 39.42 0.56 -27.14
N SER A 267 40.27 1.11 -28.06
CA SER A 267 40.66 2.53 -27.99
C SER A 267 39.47 3.49 -28.04
N ASN A 268 38.36 3.03 -28.64
CA ASN A 268 37.14 3.82 -28.70
C ASN A 268 36.48 3.94 -27.33
N LEU A 269 36.39 2.84 -26.57
CA LEU A 269 35.76 2.82 -25.24
C LEU A 269 36.69 3.45 -24.18
N GLU A 270 38.00 3.22 -24.31
CA GLU A 270 38.98 3.83 -23.42
C GLU A 270 38.88 5.37 -23.43
N SER A 271 38.71 5.97 -24.64
CA SER A 271 38.58 7.42 -24.77
C SER A 271 37.26 8.01 -24.26
N GLN A 272 36.28 7.19 -23.94
CA GLN A 272 34.96 7.58 -23.42
C GLN A 272 34.86 7.47 -21.91
N ILE A 273 35.91 7.02 -21.22
CA ILE A 273 35.94 7.00 -19.74
C ILE A 273 36.40 8.38 -19.29
N ASP A 274 35.55 9.03 -18.48
CA ASP A 274 35.82 10.37 -17.96
C ASP A 274 36.54 10.31 -16.61
N SER A 275 36.09 9.46 -15.68
CA SER A 275 36.66 9.33 -14.35
C SER A 275 36.62 7.88 -13.84
N VAL A 276 37.59 7.55 -12.99
CA VAL A 276 37.65 6.28 -12.28
C VAL A 276 37.93 6.58 -10.80
N ALA A 277 36.98 6.26 -9.97
CA ALA A 277 37.06 6.47 -8.53
C ALA A 277 37.20 5.14 -7.77
N ARG A 278 37.96 5.14 -6.70
CA ARG A 278 38.26 3.95 -5.90
C ARG A 278 37.64 4.02 -4.54
N VAL A 279 37.12 2.88 -4.09
CA VAL A 279 36.52 2.77 -2.77
C VAL A 279 37.07 1.56 -2.04
N HIS A 280 37.78 1.83 -0.95
CA HIS A 280 38.33 0.84 -0.04
C HIS A 280 37.29 0.46 1.01
N ARG A 281 37.21 -0.81 1.37
CA ARG A 281 36.30 -1.33 2.39
C ARG A 281 37.03 -1.81 3.60
N GLY A 282 36.68 -1.28 4.76
CA GLY A 282 37.00 -1.79 6.09
C GLY A 282 35.75 -2.32 6.80
N GLU A 283 35.95 -3.00 7.93
CA GLU A 283 34.89 -3.52 8.78
C GLU A 283 35.03 -2.99 10.19
N VAL A 284 33.99 -2.37 10.73
CA VAL A 284 34.00 -1.69 12.01
C VAL A 284 32.78 -2.07 12.86
N PHE A 285 32.90 -1.89 14.18
CA PHE A 285 31.74 -1.68 15.02
C PHE A 285 31.45 -0.17 15.07
N LEU A 286 30.21 0.17 14.79
CA LEU A 286 29.65 1.50 14.95
C LEU A 286 29.10 1.57 16.37
N GLU A 287 29.57 2.52 17.17
CA GLU A 287 29.12 2.73 18.55
C GLU A 287 28.55 4.14 18.69
N ASP A 288 27.35 4.22 19.23
CA ASP A 288 26.68 5.49 19.54
C ASP A 288 27.10 6.06 20.90
N GLY A 289 26.56 7.25 21.23
CA GLY A 289 26.81 7.89 22.52
C GLY A 289 26.26 7.13 23.74
N SER A 290 25.42 6.11 23.56
CA SER A 290 24.89 5.25 24.61
C SER A 290 25.76 4.02 24.90
N GLY A 291 26.71 3.72 24.01
CA GLY A 291 27.56 2.52 24.04
C GLY A 291 26.91 1.31 23.35
N GLU A 292 25.82 1.50 22.59
CA GLU A 292 25.26 0.46 21.74
C GLU A 292 26.15 0.27 20.51
N ARG A 293 26.43 -1.00 20.15
CA ARG A 293 27.36 -1.36 19.08
C ARG A 293 26.70 -2.19 18.01
N MET A 294 27.01 -1.85 16.75
CA MET A 294 26.54 -2.58 15.58
C MET A 294 27.71 -2.84 14.62
N PRO A 295 27.89 -4.08 14.10
CA PRO A 295 28.87 -4.33 13.07
C PRO A 295 28.43 -3.68 11.76
N TYR A 296 29.33 -2.94 11.14
CA TYR A 296 29.04 -2.22 9.90
C TYR A 296 30.27 -2.13 8.99
N VAL A 297 30.05 -1.53 7.79
CA VAL A 297 31.09 -1.35 6.77
C VAL A 297 31.52 0.10 6.75
N VAL A 298 32.85 0.34 6.80
CA VAL A 298 33.42 1.64 6.48
C VAL A 298 33.96 1.64 5.05
N ARG A 299 33.74 2.74 4.33
CA ARG A 299 34.16 2.94 2.94
C ARG A 299 35.04 4.16 2.83
N GLY A 300 36.27 3.92 2.40
CA GLY A 300 37.22 4.99 2.10
C GLY A 300 37.17 5.33 0.61
N PHE A 301 36.93 6.58 0.29
CA PHE A 301 36.91 7.07 -1.08
C PHE A 301 38.12 7.95 -1.38
N ASP A 302 38.63 7.87 -2.61
CA ASP A 302 39.77 8.62 -3.08
C ASP A 302 39.39 10.06 -3.54
N GLU A 303 40.44 10.85 -3.89
CA GLU A 303 40.25 12.22 -4.37
C GLU A 303 39.47 12.27 -5.67
N ALA A 304 39.59 11.25 -6.55
CA ALA A 304 38.85 11.19 -7.81
C ALA A 304 37.35 11.10 -7.55
N PHE A 305 36.93 10.32 -6.54
CA PHE A 305 35.53 10.20 -6.15
C PHE A 305 34.94 11.54 -5.68
N SER A 306 35.64 12.24 -4.82
CA SER A 306 35.16 13.52 -4.28
C SER A 306 35.16 14.65 -5.31
N THR A 307 36.14 14.66 -6.21
CA THR A 307 36.27 15.69 -7.27
C THR A 307 35.23 15.53 -8.36
N HIS A 308 34.87 14.29 -8.68
CA HIS A 308 33.87 14.00 -9.72
C HIS A 308 32.43 14.17 -9.24
N GLY A 309 32.19 14.37 -7.94
CA GLY A 309 30.87 14.68 -7.38
C GLY A 309 30.34 13.66 -6.36
N GLY A 310 30.93 12.48 -6.30
CA GLY A 310 30.53 11.45 -5.35
C GLY A 310 29.15 10.82 -5.66
N LEU A 311 28.43 10.46 -4.62
CA LEU A 311 27.05 10.00 -4.67
C LEU A 311 26.10 11.08 -4.15
N PRO A 312 24.84 11.15 -4.60
CA PRO A 312 23.86 12.14 -4.16
C PRO A 312 23.62 12.12 -2.65
N LEU A 313 23.48 13.30 -2.08
CA LEU A 313 23.28 13.53 -0.65
C LEU A 313 21.83 13.97 -0.37
N TYR A 314 21.13 13.26 0.51
CA TYR A 314 19.80 13.64 0.97
C TYR A 314 19.82 14.92 1.82
N ILE A 315 20.74 14.98 2.78
CA ILE A 315 20.90 16.12 3.70
C ILE A 315 22.33 16.17 4.22
N TRP A 316 22.86 17.38 4.43
CA TRP A 316 24.21 17.60 4.96
C TRP A 316 24.30 18.85 5.82
N ASP A 317 25.39 18.99 6.55
CA ASP A 317 25.72 20.22 7.27
C ASP A 317 26.11 21.33 6.29
N SER A 318 25.25 22.32 6.17
CA SER A 318 25.46 23.46 5.27
C SER A 318 26.70 24.29 5.56
N SER A 319 27.32 24.10 6.71
CA SER A 319 28.61 24.76 7.05
C SER A 319 29.81 24.12 6.33
N LEU A 320 29.67 22.89 5.82
CA LEU A 320 30.73 22.13 5.15
C LEU A 320 30.82 22.39 3.66
N GLY A 321 29.74 22.86 3.04
CA GLY A 321 29.66 23.17 1.61
C GLY A 321 28.28 23.62 1.17
N SER A 322 28.23 24.36 0.08
CA SER A 322 26.99 24.83 -0.57
C SER A 322 26.47 23.87 -1.63
N SER A 323 27.28 22.91 -2.05
CA SER A 323 26.96 21.85 -3.01
C SER A 323 27.45 20.50 -2.51
N GLU A 324 26.88 19.43 -3.04
CA GLU A 324 27.28 18.04 -2.72
C GLU A 324 28.78 17.82 -2.97
N THR A 325 29.29 18.28 -4.11
CA THR A 325 30.71 18.18 -4.48
C THR A 325 31.63 18.86 -3.45
N GLU A 326 31.25 20.05 -2.93
CA GLU A 326 32.00 20.73 -1.89
C GLU A 326 32.00 19.95 -0.58
N VAL A 327 30.90 19.33 -0.23
CA VAL A 327 30.80 18.49 0.98
C VAL A 327 31.66 17.24 0.84
N TRP A 328 31.61 16.54 -0.30
CA TRP A 328 32.48 15.40 -0.56
C TRP A 328 33.95 15.75 -0.51
N ALA A 329 34.36 16.87 -1.12
CA ALA A 329 35.73 17.36 -1.07
C ALA A 329 36.16 17.70 0.40
N THR A 330 35.25 18.31 1.18
CA THR A 330 35.51 18.62 2.57
C THR A 330 35.66 17.36 3.42
N VAL A 331 34.80 16.37 3.26
CA VAL A 331 34.88 15.09 3.98
C VAL A 331 36.12 14.29 3.55
N GLY A 332 36.47 14.29 2.28
CA GLY A 332 37.69 13.64 1.77
C GLY A 332 38.98 14.25 2.31
N SER A 333 39.00 15.58 2.60
CA SER A 333 40.17 16.29 3.15
C SER A 333 40.26 16.23 4.66
N ARG A 334 39.19 15.80 5.35
CA ARG A 334 39.11 15.75 6.82
C ARG A 334 38.93 14.32 7.30
N GLU A 335 39.74 13.94 8.25
CA GLU A 335 39.75 12.60 8.82
C GLU A 335 38.73 12.38 9.94
N ASP A 336 38.05 13.43 10.39
CA ASP A 336 37.10 13.43 11.51
C ASP A 336 35.63 13.51 11.05
N LEU A 337 35.36 13.54 9.72
CA LEU A 337 34.03 13.62 9.16
C LEU A 337 33.62 12.34 8.44
N VAL A 338 32.35 12.04 8.52
CA VAL A 338 31.76 10.89 7.80
C VAL A 338 30.41 11.25 7.20
N ILE A 339 30.09 10.61 6.09
CA ILE A 339 28.74 10.57 5.49
C ILE A 339 28.20 9.16 5.72
N LEU A 340 26.97 9.07 6.23
CA LEU A 340 26.27 7.82 6.48
C LEU A 340 25.31 7.49 5.34
N ASP A 341 25.08 6.21 5.08
CA ASP A 341 24.01 5.82 4.19
C ASP A 341 22.63 6.07 4.82
N ALA A 342 21.58 5.95 4.00
CA ALA A 342 20.22 6.25 4.38
C ALA A 342 19.64 5.41 5.54
N SER A 343 20.26 4.26 5.87
CA SER A 343 19.79 3.39 6.95
C SER A 343 19.81 4.04 8.33
N PHE A 344 20.62 5.10 8.51
CA PHE A 344 20.85 5.74 9.82
C PHE A 344 20.12 7.06 10.01
N GLY A 345 19.67 7.70 8.95
CA GLY A 345 19.11 9.06 9.01
C GLY A 345 17.69 9.21 8.52
N LEU A 346 17.15 8.22 7.81
CA LEU A 346 15.80 8.26 7.26
C LEU A 346 14.85 7.46 8.16
N GLU A 347 14.03 8.16 8.93
CA GLU A 347 13.01 7.57 9.82
C GLU A 347 12.09 6.54 9.10
N SER A 348 11.87 6.72 7.79
CA SER A 348 11.01 5.86 7.00
C SER A 348 11.56 4.46 6.71
N ILE A 349 12.89 4.26 6.82
CA ILE A 349 13.52 2.97 6.51
C ILE A 349 13.66 2.10 7.76
N THR A 350 13.79 2.70 8.93
CA THR A 350 14.04 2.00 10.20
C THR A 350 12.81 1.30 10.76
N ASP A 351 11.61 1.72 10.42
CA ASP A 351 10.37 1.28 11.06
C ASP A 351 9.76 -0.02 10.50
N GLY A 352 10.16 -0.48 9.33
CA GLY A 352 9.53 -1.65 8.67
C GLY A 352 10.28 -2.98 8.83
N SER A 353 11.60 -2.96 9.09
CA SER A 353 12.44 -4.16 8.97
C SER A 353 12.59 -4.98 10.27
N GLY A 354 12.17 -4.45 11.42
CA GLY A 354 12.40 -5.10 12.72
C GLY A 354 13.89 -5.18 13.11
N ILE A 355 14.79 -4.56 12.34
CA ILE A 355 16.21 -4.41 12.66
C ILE A 355 16.33 -3.08 13.38
N SER A 356 16.59 -3.12 14.67
CA SER A 356 16.94 -1.93 15.44
C SER A 356 18.29 -1.42 14.89
N MET A 357 18.25 -0.43 14.01
CA MET A 357 19.43 0.28 13.58
C MET A 357 19.62 1.50 14.48
N LEU A 358 20.88 1.82 14.76
CA LEU A 358 21.25 3.05 15.44
C LEU A 358 20.75 4.23 14.60
N SER A 359 20.20 5.25 15.24
CA SER A 359 19.73 6.47 14.58
C SER A 359 20.68 7.62 14.94
N PHE A 360 21.09 8.39 13.92
CA PHE A 360 22.01 9.52 14.09
C PHE A 360 21.43 10.77 13.44
N SER A 361 21.89 11.90 13.95
CA SER A 361 21.60 13.22 13.39
C SER A 361 22.88 13.89 12.87
N ILE A 362 22.74 14.88 11.99
CA ILE A 362 23.88 15.69 11.54
C ILE A 362 24.56 16.32 12.75
N GLY A 363 25.88 16.18 12.81
CA GLY A 363 26.70 16.70 13.90
C GLY A 363 26.93 15.75 15.07
N ASP A 364 26.25 14.60 15.10
CA ASP A 364 26.47 13.58 16.13
C ASP A 364 27.90 13.02 16.05
N SER A 365 28.46 12.67 17.21
CA SER A 365 29.77 12.02 17.32
C SER A 365 29.56 10.52 17.46
N ILE A 366 30.17 9.75 16.58
CA ILE A 366 30.11 8.28 16.57
C ILE A 366 31.50 7.70 16.68
N SER A 367 31.63 6.52 17.28
CA SER A 367 32.90 5.81 17.41
C SER A 367 32.98 4.66 16.43
N LEU A 368 34.00 4.66 15.58
CA LEU A 368 34.35 3.56 14.69
C LEU A 368 35.42 2.71 15.37
N ILE A 369 35.14 1.44 15.63
CA ILE A 369 36.01 0.49 16.29
C ILE A 369 36.38 -0.62 15.33
N ASP A 370 37.64 -0.83 15.06
CA ASP A 370 38.10 -1.91 14.19
C ASP A 370 37.67 -3.29 14.73
N ILE A 371 36.98 -4.07 13.92
CA ILE A 371 36.54 -5.43 14.31
C ILE A 371 37.75 -6.33 14.59
N SER A 372 38.83 -6.19 13.82
CA SER A 372 40.03 -7.01 13.94
C SER A 372 40.93 -6.58 15.10
N ASN A 373 40.91 -5.30 15.46
CA ASN A 373 41.69 -4.73 16.54
C ASN A 373 40.87 -3.71 17.36
N PRO A 374 40.07 -4.17 18.32
CA PRO A 374 39.20 -3.27 19.11
C PRO A 374 39.87 -2.15 19.87
N GLY A 375 41.20 -2.19 20.01
CA GLY A 375 41.98 -1.09 20.56
C GLY A 375 42.15 0.10 19.60
N ASN A 376 41.89 -0.11 18.34
CA ASN A 376 41.90 0.91 17.30
C ASN A 376 40.48 1.50 17.14
N THR A 377 40.28 2.64 17.77
CA THR A 377 38.99 3.35 17.80
C THR A 377 39.18 4.77 17.29
N ARG A 378 38.26 5.24 16.47
CA ARG A 378 38.24 6.62 15.98
C ARG A 378 36.88 7.25 16.21
N ASN A 379 36.88 8.44 16.78
CA ASN A 379 35.70 9.28 16.92
C ASN A 379 35.56 10.18 15.68
N VAL A 380 34.39 10.15 15.06
CA VAL A 380 34.09 10.92 13.87
C VAL A 380 32.72 11.60 14.03
N GLN A 381 32.49 12.64 13.24
CA GLN A 381 31.28 13.43 13.28
C GLN A 381 30.49 13.23 12.00
N VAL A 382 29.18 13.09 12.11
CA VAL A 382 28.25 12.91 10.96
C VAL A 382 28.13 14.23 10.22
N ALA A 383 28.59 14.26 8.96
CA ALA A 383 28.54 15.40 8.06
C ALA A 383 27.24 15.43 7.23
N GLY A 384 26.68 14.28 6.95
CA GLY A 384 25.47 14.17 6.13
C GLY A 384 25.03 12.72 5.90
N PHE A 385 23.97 12.57 5.13
CA PHE A 385 23.39 11.29 4.77
C PHE A 385 23.23 11.20 3.25
N LEU A 386 23.50 10.00 2.71
CA LEU A 386 23.22 9.66 1.32
C LEU A 386 21.72 9.55 1.05
N GLU A 387 21.35 9.63 -0.23
CA GLU A 387 19.98 9.36 -0.71
C GLU A 387 19.53 7.92 -0.43
N GLN A 388 18.22 7.65 -0.58
CA GLN A 388 17.58 6.41 -0.17
C GLN A 388 18.14 5.17 -0.89
N SER A 389 18.54 5.27 -2.14
CA SER A 389 19.12 4.17 -2.92
C SER A 389 20.38 3.58 -2.26
N SER A 390 21.06 4.39 -1.44
CA SER A 390 22.35 4.04 -0.84
C SER A 390 22.29 2.83 0.07
N TYR A 391 21.18 2.59 0.78
CA TYR A 391 21.09 1.44 1.68
C TYR A 391 21.16 0.09 0.93
N LEU A 392 20.76 0.05 -0.35
CA LEU A 392 20.84 -1.15 -1.19
C LEU A 392 22.18 -1.25 -1.94
N PHE A 393 22.61 -0.14 -2.55
CA PHE A 393 23.71 -0.16 -3.50
C PHE A 393 25.04 0.35 -2.92
N SER A 394 24.99 1.24 -1.94
CA SER A 394 26.18 1.92 -1.40
C SER A 394 26.24 2.00 0.12
N ALA A 395 25.56 1.06 0.83
CA ALA A 395 25.55 1.00 2.27
C ALA A 395 26.96 1.08 2.88
N GLY A 396 27.14 1.92 3.89
CA GLY A 396 28.40 2.11 4.59
C GLY A 396 28.57 3.49 5.21
N VAL A 397 29.59 3.58 6.06
CA VAL A 397 30.10 4.85 6.59
C VAL A 397 31.20 5.34 5.65
N TRP A 398 31.00 6.48 5.00
CA TRP A 398 31.88 7.01 3.97
C TRP A 398 32.82 8.08 4.55
N MET A 399 34.12 7.94 4.31
CA MET A 399 35.16 8.86 4.79
C MET A 399 36.39 8.80 3.86
N SER A 400 37.45 9.58 4.19
CA SER A 400 38.69 9.54 3.46
C SER A 400 39.32 8.15 3.43
N ASP A 401 39.83 7.72 2.28
CA ASP A 401 40.45 6.41 2.07
C ASP A 401 41.76 6.24 2.85
N ASP A 402 42.53 7.31 3.04
CA ASP A 402 43.74 7.27 3.88
C ASP A 402 43.45 6.68 5.26
N VAL A 403 42.37 7.13 5.90
CA VAL A 403 41.94 6.63 7.20
C VAL A 403 41.53 5.17 7.15
N VAL A 404 40.75 4.79 6.13
CA VAL A 404 40.24 3.42 6.02
C VAL A 404 41.35 2.42 5.71
N ILE A 405 42.33 2.81 4.88
CA ILE A 405 43.47 1.97 4.54
C ILE A 405 44.36 1.78 5.76
N ASP A 406 44.74 2.90 6.44
CA ASP A 406 45.71 2.87 7.49
C ASP A 406 45.18 2.30 8.81
N GLN A 407 43.91 2.60 9.15
CA GLN A 407 43.35 2.24 10.46
C GLN A 407 42.44 1.03 10.46
N PHE A 408 41.76 0.74 9.35
CA PHE A 408 40.72 -0.31 9.29
C PHE A 408 41.03 -1.42 8.28
N ASP A 409 42.32 -1.63 7.91
CA ASP A 409 42.78 -2.61 6.91
C ASP A 409 41.95 -2.56 5.62
N GLY A 410 41.74 -1.32 5.12
CA GLY A 410 40.96 -1.05 3.94
C GLY A 410 41.46 -1.79 2.71
N ARG A 411 40.58 -2.50 2.00
CA ARG A 411 40.90 -3.20 0.76
C ARG A 411 40.08 -2.61 -0.36
N LEU A 412 40.68 -2.43 -1.53
CA LEU A 412 39.98 -1.95 -2.72
C LEU A 412 38.94 -2.99 -3.16
N THR A 413 37.68 -2.68 -2.93
CA THR A 413 36.56 -3.60 -3.25
C THR A 413 35.57 -3.03 -4.23
N ARG A 414 35.65 -1.73 -4.50
CA ARG A 414 34.80 -1.08 -5.48
C ARG A 414 35.59 -0.07 -6.30
N MET A 415 35.26 0.02 -7.58
CA MET A 415 35.67 1.11 -8.45
C MET A 415 34.43 1.60 -9.19
N TYR A 416 34.21 2.89 -9.13
CA TYR A 416 33.16 3.58 -9.88
C TYR A 416 33.78 4.17 -11.14
N VAL A 417 33.14 3.95 -12.29
CA VAL A 417 33.64 4.44 -13.58
C VAL A 417 32.56 5.33 -14.19
N SER A 418 32.92 6.56 -14.48
CA SER A 418 32.08 7.51 -15.20
C SER A 418 32.38 7.46 -16.68
N VAL A 419 31.32 7.47 -17.47
CA VAL A 419 31.35 7.47 -18.93
C VAL A 419 30.98 8.86 -19.42
N SER A 420 31.69 9.37 -20.42
CA SER A 420 31.45 10.71 -20.97
C SER A 420 29.99 10.89 -21.45
N ASP A 421 29.44 12.07 -21.23
CA ASP A 421 28.05 12.40 -21.66
C ASP A 421 27.84 12.31 -23.18
N ASP A 422 28.92 12.43 -23.94
CA ASP A 422 28.92 12.30 -25.42
C ASP A 422 29.22 10.88 -25.89
N ALA A 423 29.36 9.92 -24.98
CA ALA A 423 29.71 8.55 -25.31
C ALA A 423 28.66 7.88 -26.20
N GLN A 424 29.14 7.10 -27.15
CA GLN A 424 28.30 6.35 -28.06
C GLN A 424 28.80 4.90 -28.19
N PRO A 425 27.88 3.95 -28.27
CA PRO A 425 28.23 2.56 -28.51
C PRO A 425 28.84 2.43 -29.93
N SER A 426 29.68 1.42 -30.13
CA SER A 426 30.18 1.11 -31.49
C SER A 426 29.02 0.67 -32.38
N ALA A 427 29.11 0.96 -33.66
CA ALA A 427 28.11 0.55 -34.65
C ALA A 427 27.94 -0.98 -34.78
N ALA A 428 28.85 -1.75 -34.20
CA ALA A 428 28.84 -3.21 -34.17
C ALA A 428 28.24 -3.78 -32.89
N PHE A 429 27.95 -2.95 -31.89
CA PHE A 429 27.37 -3.41 -30.63
C PHE A 429 25.89 -3.71 -30.82
N ASP A 430 25.53 -4.99 -30.69
CA ASP A 430 24.18 -5.53 -30.80
C ASP A 430 23.64 -5.98 -29.40
N GLY A 431 24.20 -5.39 -28.36
CA GLY A 431 23.75 -5.63 -26.98
C GLY A 431 22.47 -4.86 -26.69
N GLU A 432 21.53 -5.53 -26.02
CA GLU A 432 20.37 -4.88 -25.43
C GLU A 432 20.77 -4.29 -24.06
N SER A 433 20.57 -3.02 -23.85
CA SER A 433 20.41 -2.50 -22.49
C SER A 433 19.02 -2.91 -22.03
N ILE A 434 18.92 -3.43 -20.81
CA ILE A 434 17.63 -3.70 -20.13
C ILE A 434 16.79 -2.43 -20.06
N ALA A 435 17.43 -1.29 -20.20
CA ALA A 435 16.82 0.03 -20.19
C ALA A 435 16.40 0.50 -21.59
N ASP A 436 15.30 -0.03 -22.14
CA ASP A 436 14.46 0.73 -23.08
C ASP A 436 13.82 1.96 -22.38
N PHE A 437 14.03 2.06 -21.09
CA PHE A 437 13.75 3.22 -20.27
C PHE A 437 14.89 4.24 -20.41
N SER A 438 14.55 5.45 -20.81
CA SER A 438 15.39 6.62 -20.57
C SER A 438 14.96 7.20 -19.22
N PRO A 439 15.58 6.85 -18.09
CA PRO A 439 15.40 7.63 -16.87
C PRO A 439 15.93 9.04 -17.12
N ALA A 440 15.36 10.00 -16.43
CA ALA A 440 15.80 11.37 -16.50
C ALA A 440 17.32 11.48 -16.21
N GLY A 441 18.05 12.22 -17.00
CA GLY A 441 19.43 12.58 -16.78
C GLY A 441 20.42 12.10 -17.84
N LYS A 442 20.53 10.79 -18.11
CA LYS A 442 21.57 10.27 -19.02
C LYS A 442 21.00 9.70 -20.31
N SER A 443 21.70 9.95 -21.43
CA SER A 443 21.24 9.52 -22.74
C SER A 443 21.26 8.00 -22.89
N ARG A 444 20.39 7.46 -23.77
CA ARG A 444 20.41 6.05 -24.16
C ARG A 444 21.78 5.60 -24.68
N ASP A 445 22.46 6.47 -25.42
CA ASP A 445 23.73 6.15 -26.03
C ASP A 445 24.83 5.95 -24.99
N VAL A 446 24.87 6.77 -23.94
CA VAL A 446 25.80 6.62 -22.81
C VAL A 446 25.61 5.27 -22.11
N ARG A 447 24.37 4.85 -21.90
CA ARG A 447 24.07 3.55 -21.28
C ARG A 447 24.45 2.36 -22.15
N LEU A 448 24.22 2.48 -23.46
CA LEU A 448 24.68 1.46 -24.41
C LEU A 448 26.19 1.39 -24.45
N ALA A 449 26.90 2.53 -24.40
CA ALA A 449 28.34 2.57 -24.29
C ALA A 449 28.85 1.92 -22.98
N ALA A 450 28.19 2.20 -21.85
CA ALA A 450 28.48 1.54 -20.58
C ALA A 450 28.22 0.01 -20.64
N ALA A 451 27.15 -0.42 -21.30
CA ALA A 451 26.85 -1.84 -21.50
C ALA A 451 27.89 -2.52 -22.42
N GLU A 452 28.37 -1.83 -23.45
CA GLU A 452 29.47 -2.30 -24.30
C GLU A 452 30.79 -2.44 -23.51
N MET A 453 31.15 -1.43 -22.69
CA MET A 453 32.30 -1.47 -21.79
C MET A 453 32.18 -2.65 -20.81
N LYS A 454 31.04 -2.87 -20.17
CA LYS A 454 30.77 -4.03 -19.34
C LYS A 454 31.02 -5.33 -20.10
N SER A 455 30.56 -5.44 -21.34
CA SER A 455 30.72 -6.65 -22.15
C SER A 455 32.18 -6.96 -22.49
N GLU A 456 33.02 -5.93 -22.75
CA GLU A 456 34.45 -6.08 -22.96
C GLU A 456 35.23 -6.36 -21.69
N MET A 457 34.89 -5.69 -20.58
CA MET A 457 35.58 -5.84 -19.29
C MET A 457 35.28 -7.17 -18.59
N THR A 458 34.05 -7.68 -18.71
CA THR A 458 33.59 -8.89 -18.01
C THR A 458 34.48 -10.12 -18.25
N PRO A 459 34.86 -10.51 -19.48
CA PRO A 459 35.73 -11.67 -19.70
C PRO A 459 37.14 -11.51 -19.14
N ILE A 460 37.63 -10.25 -19.07
CA ILE A 460 38.98 -9.95 -18.56
C ILE A 460 38.99 -10.01 -17.03
N LEU A 461 37.94 -9.52 -16.37
CA LEU A 461 37.90 -9.29 -14.93
C LEU A 461 37.27 -10.44 -14.14
N ASN A 462 36.34 -11.20 -14.72
CA ASN A 462 35.75 -12.37 -14.06
C ASN A 462 36.79 -13.39 -13.61
N GLY A 463 37.85 -13.59 -14.41
CA GLY A 463 38.97 -14.47 -14.06
C GLY A 463 39.78 -13.97 -12.85
N LYS A 464 39.65 -12.70 -12.50
CA LYS A 464 40.29 -12.05 -11.33
C LYS A 464 39.35 -11.92 -10.14
N GLY A 465 38.12 -12.44 -10.21
CA GLY A 465 37.12 -12.33 -9.14
C GLY A 465 36.49 -10.94 -9.00
N VAL A 466 36.54 -10.15 -10.08
CA VAL A 466 35.90 -8.80 -10.15
C VAL A 466 34.67 -8.89 -11.03
N GLN A 467 33.56 -8.49 -10.51
CA GLN A 467 32.29 -8.37 -11.23
C GLN A 467 32.15 -6.95 -11.78
N VAL A 468 31.73 -6.81 -13.02
CA VAL A 468 31.42 -5.54 -13.68
C VAL A 468 29.92 -5.42 -13.85
N SER A 469 29.34 -4.33 -13.42
CA SER A 469 27.91 -4.05 -13.57
C SER A 469 27.67 -2.64 -14.06
N VAL A 470 26.60 -2.46 -14.83
CA VAL A 470 26.01 -1.14 -15.10
C VAL A 470 25.03 -0.87 -13.96
N ILE A 471 25.17 0.25 -13.28
CA ILE A 471 24.42 0.55 -12.06
C ILE A 471 22.91 0.62 -12.35
N SER A 472 22.51 1.32 -13.41
CA SER A 472 21.11 1.37 -13.83
C SER A 472 20.50 -0.01 -14.13
N ASP A 473 21.27 -0.91 -14.76
CA ASP A 473 20.80 -2.26 -15.05
C ASP A 473 20.51 -3.04 -13.75
N GLU A 474 21.35 -2.91 -12.72
CA GLU A 474 21.13 -3.57 -11.42
C GLU A 474 19.88 -3.04 -10.73
N VAL A 475 19.68 -1.72 -10.74
CA VAL A 475 18.47 -1.08 -10.21
C VAL A 475 17.24 -1.58 -10.94
N LEU A 476 17.26 -1.61 -12.27
CA LEU A 476 16.14 -2.04 -13.10
C LEU A 476 15.80 -3.53 -12.93
N VAL A 477 16.83 -4.38 -12.74
CA VAL A 477 16.61 -5.80 -12.41
C VAL A 477 15.89 -5.93 -11.07
N LEU A 478 16.34 -5.22 -10.04
CA LEU A 478 15.67 -5.24 -8.74
C LEU A 478 14.24 -4.73 -8.83
N GLN A 479 14.02 -3.62 -9.53
CA GLN A 479 12.69 -3.06 -9.78
C GLN A 479 11.79 -4.07 -10.50
N SER A 480 12.28 -4.70 -11.58
CA SER A 480 11.50 -5.67 -12.34
C SER A 480 11.04 -6.84 -11.48
N LEU A 481 11.86 -7.28 -10.51
CA LEU A 481 11.48 -8.30 -9.55
C LEU A 481 10.37 -7.84 -8.61
N VAL A 482 10.46 -6.61 -8.10
CA VAL A 482 9.41 -6.01 -7.24
C VAL A 482 8.10 -5.85 -8.02
N LEU A 483 8.16 -5.28 -9.23
CA LEU A 483 6.98 -5.12 -10.08
C LEU A 483 6.36 -6.45 -10.49
N ALA A 484 7.18 -7.48 -10.78
CA ALA A 484 6.68 -8.82 -11.06
C ALA A 484 5.97 -9.43 -9.84
N LEU A 485 6.51 -9.24 -8.64
CA LEU A 485 5.87 -9.68 -7.40
C LEU A 485 4.55 -8.96 -7.16
N LEU A 486 4.51 -7.63 -7.32
CA LEU A 486 3.29 -6.83 -7.22
C LEU A 486 2.26 -7.27 -8.26
N GLY A 487 2.67 -7.54 -9.51
CA GLY A 487 1.81 -8.06 -10.56
C GLY A 487 1.21 -9.44 -10.24
N ILE A 488 1.95 -10.32 -9.58
CA ILE A 488 1.42 -11.60 -9.08
C ILE A 488 0.34 -11.37 -8.02
N PHE A 489 0.56 -10.46 -7.08
CA PHE A 489 -0.45 -10.11 -6.06
C PHE A 489 -1.68 -9.46 -6.68
N GLU A 490 -1.51 -8.56 -7.65
CA GLU A 490 -2.60 -7.93 -8.39
C GLU A 490 -3.43 -8.99 -9.13
N GLY A 491 -2.78 -9.92 -9.83
CA GLY A 491 -3.43 -11.06 -10.48
C GLY A 491 -4.21 -11.93 -9.50
N TYR A 492 -3.65 -12.20 -8.32
CA TYR A 492 -4.33 -12.94 -7.26
C TYR A 492 -5.58 -12.21 -6.75
N LEU A 493 -5.51 -10.89 -6.54
CA LEU A 493 -6.66 -10.07 -6.13
C LEU A 493 -7.72 -10.01 -7.24
N ALA A 494 -7.32 -9.92 -8.50
CA ALA A 494 -8.22 -9.98 -9.65
C ALA A 494 -8.97 -11.32 -9.72
N LEU A 495 -8.30 -12.44 -9.43
CA LEU A 495 -8.96 -13.75 -9.29
C LEU A 495 -9.97 -13.74 -8.12
N GLY A 496 -9.62 -13.11 -6.99
CA GLY A 496 -10.55 -12.90 -5.87
C GLY A 496 -11.80 -12.13 -6.29
N LEU A 497 -11.67 -11.10 -7.15
CA LEU A 497 -12.79 -10.37 -7.73
C LEU A 497 -13.69 -11.29 -8.58
N ILE A 498 -13.11 -12.11 -9.44
CA ILE A 498 -13.85 -13.06 -10.27
C ILE A 498 -14.62 -14.06 -9.41
N VAL A 499 -14.00 -14.62 -8.38
CA VAL A 499 -14.65 -15.53 -7.42
C VAL A 499 -15.79 -14.83 -6.67
N GLY A 500 -15.57 -13.59 -6.23
CA GLY A 500 -16.58 -12.76 -5.61
C GLY A 500 -17.79 -12.53 -6.53
N ILE A 501 -17.54 -12.21 -7.80
CA ILE A 501 -18.58 -12.04 -8.83
C ILE A 501 -19.35 -13.35 -9.07
N ALA A 502 -18.66 -14.49 -9.13
CA ALA A 502 -19.33 -15.79 -9.24
C ALA A 502 -20.24 -16.06 -8.03
N GLY A 503 -19.80 -15.71 -6.82
CA GLY A 503 -20.60 -15.78 -5.60
C GLY A 503 -21.90 -14.97 -5.70
N ILE A 504 -21.88 -13.79 -6.33
CA ILE A 504 -23.08 -12.98 -6.58
C ILE A 504 -24.03 -13.70 -7.52
N GLY A 505 -23.51 -14.38 -8.53
CA GLY A 505 -24.33 -15.24 -9.40
C GLY A 505 -25.16 -16.24 -8.57
N VAL A 506 -24.52 -16.94 -7.63
CA VAL A 506 -25.16 -17.90 -6.71
C VAL A 506 -26.19 -17.21 -5.80
N VAL A 507 -25.82 -16.08 -5.20
CA VAL A 507 -26.73 -15.28 -4.36
C VAL A 507 -27.93 -14.80 -5.17
N THR A 508 -27.76 -14.44 -6.43
CA THR A 508 -28.84 -14.03 -7.33
C THR A 508 -29.78 -15.19 -7.63
N VAL A 509 -29.26 -16.40 -7.90
CA VAL A 509 -30.08 -17.62 -8.08
C VAL A 509 -30.96 -17.84 -6.86
N ARG A 510 -30.40 -17.80 -5.67
CA ARG A 510 -31.12 -17.96 -4.41
C ARG A 510 -32.19 -16.86 -4.23
N SER A 511 -31.82 -15.61 -4.49
CA SER A 511 -32.75 -14.47 -4.41
C SER A 511 -33.94 -14.61 -5.33
N VAL A 512 -33.72 -15.11 -6.56
CA VAL A 512 -34.77 -15.40 -7.53
C VAL A 512 -35.70 -16.49 -7.02
N SER A 513 -35.15 -17.58 -6.48
CA SER A 513 -35.95 -18.69 -5.92
C SER A 513 -36.82 -18.23 -4.74
N GLU A 514 -36.25 -17.47 -3.79
CA GLU A 514 -36.97 -16.93 -2.63
C GLU A 514 -38.12 -15.97 -3.03
N ARG A 515 -38.04 -15.34 -4.21
CA ARG A 515 -39.03 -14.37 -4.72
C ARG A 515 -39.93 -14.89 -5.81
N SER A 516 -39.92 -16.19 -6.08
CA SER A 516 -40.71 -16.78 -7.16
C SER A 516 -42.21 -16.42 -7.10
N THR A 517 -42.79 -16.42 -5.88
CA THR A 517 -44.19 -16.01 -5.64
C THR A 517 -44.41 -14.52 -5.95
N SER A 518 -43.49 -13.64 -5.51
CA SER A 518 -43.59 -12.19 -5.81
C SER A 518 -43.45 -11.92 -7.30
N ILE A 519 -42.61 -12.67 -8.01
CA ILE A 519 -42.50 -12.61 -9.48
C ILE A 519 -43.81 -13.03 -10.14
N GLY A 520 -44.43 -14.11 -9.65
CA GLY A 520 -45.73 -14.59 -10.12
C GLY A 520 -46.81 -13.53 -9.95
N ILE A 521 -46.88 -12.85 -8.81
CA ILE A 521 -47.83 -11.76 -8.55
C ILE A 521 -47.58 -10.58 -9.52
N LEU A 522 -46.36 -10.14 -9.71
CA LEU A 522 -46.00 -9.06 -10.65
C LEU A 522 -46.41 -9.43 -12.09
N ARG A 523 -46.19 -10.68 -12.47
CA ARG A 523 -46.62 -11.21 -13.79
C ARG A 523 -48.15 -11.25 -13.95
N ALA A 524 -48.86 -11.62 -12.89
CA ALA A 524 -50.33 -11.60 -12.88
C ALA A 524 -50.89 -10.17 -12.96
N LEU A 525 -50.19 -9.19 -12.41
CA LEU A 525 -50.49 -7.75 -12.49
C LEU A 525 -50.12 -7.11 -13.84
N GLY A 526 -49.63 -7.90 -14.82
CA GLY A 526 -49.35 -7.44 -16.17
C GLY A 526 -47.89 -7.07 -16.47
N TYR A 527 -46.94 -7.33 -15.55
CA TYR A 527 -45.52 -7.14 -15.86
C TYR A 527 -45.04 -8.07 -16.97
N ARG A 528 -44.42 -7.50 -18.01
CA ARG A 528 -43.82 -8.28 -19.11
C ARG A 528 -42.55 -8.97 -18.62
N LYS A 529 -42.13 -10.05 -19.32
CA LYS A 529 -40.84 -10.76 -19.01
C LYS A 529 -39.65 -9.81 -19.00
N SER A 530 -39.59 -8.88 -19.95
CA SER A 530 -38.52 -7.86 -20.03
C SER A 530 -38.52 -6.91 -18.83
N MET A 531 -39.67 -6.58 -18.26
CA MET A 531 -39.74 -5.72 -17.07
C MET A 531 -39.22 -6.43 -15.81
N VAL A 532 -39.54 -7.72 -15.68
CA VAL A 532 -39.00 -8.55 -14.59
C VAL A 532 -37.48 -8.68 -14.75
N PHE A 533 -37.02 -8.99 -15.96
CA PHE A 533 -35.56 -9.04 -16.25
C PHE A 533 -34.88 -7.73 -15.88
N LEU A 534 -35.39 -6.60 -16.37
CA LEU A 534 -34.82 -5.27 -16.11
C LEU A 534 -34.83 -4.91 -14.62
N SER A 535 -35.84 -5.37 -13.88
CA SER A 535 -35.93 -5.13 -12.44
C SER A 535 -34.74 -5.76 -11.67
N PHE A 536 -34.40 -7.01 -11.93
CA PHE A 536 -33.25 -7.66 -11.31
C PHE A 536 -31.93 -7.11 -11.84
N PHE A 537 -31.87 -6.79 -13.13
CA PHE A 537 -30.68 -6.19 -13.74
C PHE A 537 -30.32 -4.85 -13.09
N ILE A 538 -31.30 -3.97 -12.90
CA ILE A 538 -31.10 -2.68 -12.21
C ILE A 538 -30.71 -2.90 -10.75
N GLU A 539 -31.33 -3.85 -10.06
CA GLU A 539 -31.05 -4.17 -8.67
C GLU A 539 -29.57 -4.58 -8.49
N VAL A 540 -29.10 -5.54 -9.29
CA VAL A 540 -27.71 -6.03 -9.20
C VAL A 540 -26.74 -4.94 -9.62
N SER A 541 -27.00 -4.23 -10.72
CA SER A 541 -26.16 -3.12 -11.17
C SER A 541 -26.03 -2.02 -10.12
N TRP A 542 -27.13 -1.66 -9.46
CA TRP A 542 -27.14 -0.65 -8.42
C TRP A 542 -26.23 -1.00 -7.25
N VAL A 543 -26.35 -2.21 -6.74
CA VAL A 543 -25.56 -2.67 -5.57
C VAL A 543 -24.08 -2.79 -5.93
N SER A 544 -23.76 -3.38 -7.10
CA SER A 544 -22.38 -3.56 -7.54
C SER A 544 -21.69 -2.22 -7.83
N VAL A 545 -22.37 -1.32 -8.56
CA VAL A 545 -21.81 0.00 -8.88
C VAL A 545 -21.55 0.82 -7.61
N LEU A 546 -22.48 0.84 -6.65
CA LEU A 546 -22.24 1.53 -5.38
C LEU A 546 -21.08 0.94 -4.61
N GLY A 547 -20.95 -0.40 -4.56
CA GLY A 547 -19.81 -1.04 -3.92
C GLY A 547 -18.49 -0.69 -4.60
N MET A 548 -18.43 -0.77 -5.93
CA MET A 548 -17.23 -0.43 -6.69
C MET A 548 -16.85 1.06 -6.53
N VAL A 549 -17.83 1.97 -6.64
CA VAL A 549 -17.58 3.41 -6.45
C VAL A 549 -17.04 3.69 -5.04
N ASN A 550 -17.57 3.04 -4.01
CA ASN A 550 -17.02 3.17 -2.65
C ASN A 550 -15.57 2.68 -2.58
N GLY A 551 -15.28 1.51 -3.15
CA GLY A 551 -13.91 0.98 -3.20
C GLY A 551 -12.93 1.92 -3.91
N ILE A 552 -13.35 2.49 -5.06
CA ILE A 552 -12.54 3.47 -5.82
C ILE A 552 -12.29 4.74 -5.00
N LEU A 553 -13.31 5.33 -4.40
CA LEU A 553 -13.17 6.58 -3.64
C LEU A 553 -12.24 6.41 -2.44
N VAL A 554 -12.39 5.30 -1.71
CA VAL A 554 -11.51 5.00 -0.58
C VAL A 554 -10.08 4.69 -1.07
N ALA A 555 -9.93 3.94 -2.17
CA ALA A 555 -8.61 3.64 -2.73
C ALA A 555 -7.84 4.90 -3.16
N ILE A 556 -8.52 5.86 -3.81
CA ILE A 556 -7.90 7.14 -4.19
C ILE A 556 -7.46 7.93 -2.95
N GLY A 557 -8.31 8.01 -1.92
CA GLY A 557 -7.99 8.70 -0.67
C GLY A 557 -6.81 8.05 0.04
N PHE A 558 -6.82 6.74 0.12
CA PHE A 558 -5.77 5.93 0.73
C PHE A 558 -4.43 6.02 -0.04
N HIS A 559 -4.47 5.92 -1.36
CA HIS A 559 -3.28 6.06 -2.21
C HIS A 559 -2.64 7.44 -2.05
N ARG A 560 -3.45 8.50 -1.94
CA ARG A 560 -2.94 9.84 -1.65
C ARG A 560 -2.30 9.94 -0.26
N ALA A 561 -2.86 9.25 0.74
CA ALA A 561 -2.28 9.21 2.08
C ALA A 561 -0.93 8.47 2.10
N LEU A 562 -0.83 7.32 1.41
CA LEU A 562 0.41 6.59 1.21
C LEU A 562 1.47 7.44 0.51
N TYR A 563 1.11 8.09 -0.59
CA TYR A 563 2.01 9.01 -1.29
C TYR A 563 2.56 10.10 -0.36
N THR A 564 1.68 10.71 0.44
CA THR A 564 2.10 11.80 1.36
C THR A 564 2.99 11.29 2.49
N ALA A 565 2.81 10.02 2.92
CA ALA A 565 3.58 9.43 4.01
C ALA A 565 4.97 8.94 3.56
N PHE A 566 5.08 8.37 2.35
CA PHE A 566 6.30 7.65 1.95
C PHE A 566 7.04 8.25 0.74
N TRP A 567 6.37 9.01 -0.14
CA TRP A 567 6.93 9.36 -1.46
C TRP A 567 7.07 10.87 -1.70
N LYS A 568 6.29 11.67 -0.98
CA LYS A 568 6.25 13.12 -1.19
C LYS A 568 7.60 13.79 -0.92
N ASP A 569 8.24 13.38 0.16
CA ASP A 569 9.50 13.99 0.62
C ASP A 569 10.71 13.44 -0.17
N GLN A 570 10.48 12.43 -1.02
CA GLN A 570 11.46 11.81 -1.91
C GLN A 570 11.43 12.37 -3.34
N GLY A 571 10.77 13.50 -3.57
CA GLY A 571 10.71 14.12 -4.90
C GLY A 571 9.80 13.44 -5.92
N ALA A 572 9.17 12.30 -5.58
CA ALA A 572 8.29 11.59 -6.49
C ALA A 572 7.03 12.38 -6.81
N SER A 573 6.55 12.31 -8.05
CA SER A 573 5.28 12.91 -8.45
C SER A 573 4.09 12.01 -8.11
N PHE A 574 2.96 12.60 -7.67
CA PHE A 574 1.74 11.86 -7.43
C PHE A 574 1.08 11.41 -8.73
N THR A 575 0.91 10.12 -8.92
CA THR A 575 0.23 9.53 -10.08
C THR A 575 -0.98 8.71 -9.64
N LEU A 576 -2.02 8.72 -10.46
CA LEU A 576 -3.22 7.91 -10.24
C LEU A 576 -3.32 6.85 -11.33
N PRO A 577 -3.54 5.57 -11.00
CA PRO A 577 -3.69 4.48 -11.96
C PRO A 577 -5.05 4.53 -12.65
N VAL A 578 -5.28 5.56 -13.49
CA VAL A 578 -6.58 5.83 -14.12
C VAL A 578 -7.02 4.66 -15.00
N ASP A 579 -6.09 4.06 -15.73
CA ASP A 579 -6.37 2.93 -16.62
C ASP A 579 -6.81 1.70 -15.83
N SER A 580 -6.11 1.39 -14.73
CA SER A 580 -6.49 0.31 -13.80
C SER A 580 -7.86 0.56 -13.16
N ILE A 581 -8.14 1.79 -12.73
CA ILE A 581 -9.45 2.18 -12.18
C ILE A 581 -10.56 1.95 -13.19
N LEU A 582 -10.39 2.40 -14.43
CA LEU A 582 -11.38 2.24 -15.50
C LEU A 582 -11.56 0.76 -15.88
N MET A 583 -10.46 0.01 -15.99
CA MET A 583 -10.49 -1.42 -16.30
C MET A 583 -11.25 -2.21 -15.24
N VAL A 584 -10.94 -1.99 -13.96
CA VAL A 584 -11.59 -2.67 -12.83
C VAL A 584 -13.07 -2.30 -12.72
N PHE A 585 -13.41 -1.02 -12.92
CA PHE A 585 -14.79 -0.57 -12.85
C PHE A 585 -15.64 -1.11 -13.99
N ILE A 586 -15.21 -0.91 -15.24
CA ILE A 586 -15.97 -1.33 -16.44
C ILE A 586 -15.95 -2.85 -16.56
N GLY A 587 -14.78 -3.48 -16.44
CA GLY A 587 -14.61 -4.92 -16.51
C GLY A 587 -15.36 -5.66 -15.40
N GLY A 588 -15.21 -5.19 -14.15
CA GLY A 588 -15.92 -5.74 -12.99
C GLY A 588 -17.43 -5.64 -13.14
N TRP A 589 -17.95 -4.47 -13.56
CA TRP A 589 -19.39 -4.30 -13.80
C TRP A 589 -19.88 -5.22 -14.93
N PHE A 590 -19.16 -5.32 -16.04
CA PHE A 590 -19.50 -6.21 -17.14
C PHE A 590 -19.53 -7.69 -16.70
N LEU A 591 -18.55 -8.14 -15.94
CA LEU A 591 -18.49 -9.50 -15.40
C LEU A 591 -19.65 -9.80 -14.45
N VAL A 592 -20.06 -8.84 -13.61
CA VAL A 592 -21.25 -8.97 -12.75
C VAL A 592 -22.50 -9.19 -13.57
N LEU A 593 -22.68 -8.40 -14.63
CA LEU A 593 -23.82 -8.54 -15.52
C LEU A 593 -23.83 -9.90 -16.24
N LEU A 594 -22.67 -10.35 -16.66
CA LEU A 594 -22.51 -11.67 -17.31
C LEU A 594 -22.85 -12.81 -16.34
N ALA A 595 -22.31 -12.79 -15.13
CA ALA A 595 -22.54 -13.81 -14.09
C ALA A 595 -24.02 -13.90 -13.68
N THR A 596 -24.72 -12.77 -13.68
CA THR A 596 -26.12 -12.69 -13.24
C THR A 596 -27.13 -12.84 -14.39
N TYR A 597 -26.69 -12.77 -15.65
CA TYR A 597 -27.56 -12.83 -16.81
C TYR A 597 -28.43 -14.10 -16.87
N LEU A 598 -27.83 -15.28 -16.73
CA LEU A 598 -28.54 -16.56 -16.78
C LEU A 598 -29.55 -16.73 -15.65
N PRO A 599 -29.20 -16.47 -14.36
CA PRO A 599 -30.17 -16.47 -13.27
C PRO A 599 -31.35 -15.52 -13.51
N ILE A 600 -31.10 -14.30 -13.94
CA ILE A 600 -32.11 -13.27 -14.17
C ILE A 600 -33.01 -13.67 -15.34
N ARG A 601 -32.46 -14.24 -16.42
CA ARG A 601 -33.24 -14.74 -17.56
C ARG A 601 -34.15 -15.90 -17.15
N LYS A 602 -33.69 -16.83 -16.32
CA LYS A 602 -34.53 -17.90 -15.76
C LYS A 602 -35.67 -17.33 -14.91
N ALA A 603 -35.39 -16.33 -14.06
CA ALA A 603 -36.39 -15.64 -13.25
C ALA A 603 -37.51 -15.02 -14.10
N SER A 604 -37.15 -14.34 -15.19
CA SER A 604 -38.08 -13.65 -16.06
C SER A 604 -39.05 -14.61 -16.82
N ASN A 605 -38.66 -15.89 -16.95
CA ASN A 605 -39.45 -16.90 -17.67
C ASN A 605 -40.40 -17.73 -16.77
N VAL A 606 -40.38 -17.50 -15.43
CA VAL A 606 -41.30 -18.21 -14.51
C VAL A 606 -42.76 -17.90 -14.86
N PRO A 607 -43.61 -18.93 -15.12
CA PRO A 607 -45.02 -18.72 -15.45
C PRO A 607 -45.81 -18.33 -14.19
N ALA A 608 -46.71 -17.36 -14.32
CA ALA A 608 -47.55 -16.87 -13.23
C ALA A 608 -48.36 -17.99 -12.53
N SER A 609 -48.87 -18.94 -13.33
CA SER A 609 -49.66 -20.07 -12.83
C SER A 609 -48.87 -21.04 -11.94
N ALA A 610 -47.58 -21.27 -12.22
CA ALA A 610 -46.76 -22.18 -11.42
C ALA A 610 -46.38 -21.56 -10.08
N SER A 611 -46.14 -20.24 -10.05
CA SER A 611 -45.76 -19.52 -8.84
C SER A 611 -46.89 -19.32 -7.84
N LEU A 612 -48.14 -19.29 -8.31
CA LEU A 612 -49.32 -19.12 -7.48
C LEU A 612 -49.86 -20.46 -6.95
N ARG A 613 -49.52 -21.61 -7.55
CA ARG A 613 -49.89 -22.95 -7.07
C ARG A 613 -49.02 -23.43 -5.89
N ALA A 614 -47.88 -22.77 -5.62
CA ALA A 614 -46.95 -23.10 -4.52
C ALA A 614 -47.35 -22.46 -3.17
N VAL A 615 -48.47 -21.73 -3.14
CA VAL A 615 -49.11 -21.18 -1.95
C VAL A 615 -50.32 -22.05 -1.60
#